data_0586e182da2245c594f8f51de4ba3218
#
_entry.id   0586e182da2245c594f8f51de4ba3218
#
_cell.length_a   1.000
_cell.length_b   1.000
_cell.length_c   1.000
_cell.angle_alpha   90.00
_cell.angle_beta   90.00
_cell.angle_gamma   90.00
#
_symmetry.space_group_name_H-M   'P 1'
#
loop_
_entity.id
_entity.type
_entity.pdbx_description
1 polymer ?
#
loop_
_entity_poly.entity_id
_entity_poly.type
_entity_poly.pdbx_seq_one_letter_code
_entity_poly.pdbx_strand_id
1 'polypeptide(L)'
;MRKKSILLTCFSIFIIVALLTGCAGLTAKPTEKNFKAPTVALSHVELEHYFGWWFYGKKVKPTKGKAGNNGAPLDFAFIYDITNPNNYPILLDGFSFSVALEEFNLNRVISPETMWIPPGKTNQLRVHALFDVRPVQMSLLVKKGCLFGIN
;
A
#
# COMPACT_ATOMS: atom_id res chain seq x y z
N MET A 1 -39.98 -52.50 3.66
CA MET A 1 -39.40 -51.54 4.63
C MET A 1 -37.87 -51.50 4.63
N ARG A 2 -37.20 -52.59 4.42
CA ARG A 2 -35.70 -52.68 4.47
C ARG A 2 -34.95 -51.86 3.42
N LYS A 3 -35.48 -51.74 2.18
CA LYS A 3 -34.82 -50.95 1.10
C LYS A 3 -34.78 -49.43 1.35
N LYS A 4 -35.81 -48.86 1.99
CA LYS A 4 -35.84 -47.42 2.33
C LYS A 4 -34.82 -47.08 3.42
N SER A 5 -34.60 -47.98 4.37
CA SER A 5 -33.62 -47.78 5.44
C SER A 5 -32.18 -47.79 4.89
N ILE A 6 -31.86 -48.68 3.97
CA ILE A 6 -30.53 -48.75 3.34
C ILE A 6 -30.23 -47.46 2.51
N LEU A 7 -31.23 -47.00 1.78
CA LEU A 7 -31.07 -45.75 0.99
C LEU A 7 -30.79 -44.53 1.87
N LEU A 8 -31.48 -44.43 3.00
CA LEU A 8 -31.29 -43.35 3.97
C LEU A 8 -29.91 -43.40 4.61
N THR A 9 -29.42 -44.60 4.93
CA THR A 9 -28.09 -44.78 5.50
C THR A 9 -26.99 -44.44 4.51
N CYS A 10 -27.10 -44.86 3.25
CA CYS A 10 -26.15 -44.50 2.21
C CYS A 10 -26.11 -42.98 1.94
N PHE A 11 -27.26 -42.32 1.94
CA PHE A 11 -27.35 -40.87 1.77
C PHE A 11 -26.70 -40.11 2.94
N SER A 12 -26.92 -40.58 4.18
CA SER A 12 -26.29 -40.01 5.38
C SER A 12 -24.76 -40.16 5.36
N ILE A 13 -24.25 -41.29 4.94
CA ILE A 13 -22.80 -41.52 4.80
C ILE A 13 -22.20 -40.63 3.72
N PHE A 14 -22.90 -40.44 2.60
CA PHE A 14 -22.44 -39.54 1.53
C PHE A 14 -22.34 -38.08 1.96
N ILE A 15 -23.31 -37.60 2.76
CA ILE A 15 -23.28 -36.25 3.34
C ILE A 15 -22.09 -36.09 4.30
N ILE A 16 -21.85 -37.07 5.16
CA ILE A 16 -20.72 -37.04 6.11
C ILE A 16 -19.38 -37.03 5.39
N VAL A 17 -19.22 -37.83 4.33
CA VAL A 17 -17.99 -37.84 3.51
C VAL A 17 -17.80 -36.49 2.78
N ALA A 18 -18.88 -35.90 2.24
CA ALA A 18 -18.82 -34.58 1.59
C ALA A 18 -18.44 -33.45 2.56
N LEU A 19 -18.90 -33.51 3.81
CA LEU A 19 -18.54 -32.56 4.85
C LEU A 19 -17.09 -32.69 5.31
N LEU A 20 -16.54 -33.88 5.32
CA LEU A 20 -15.15 -34.16 5.71
C LEU A 20 -14.14 -33.75 4.64
N THR A 21 -14.52 -33.74 3.36
CA THR A 21 -13.65 -33.28 2.28
C THR A 21 -13.62 -31.75 2.14
N GLY A 22 -14.58 -31.04 2.71
CA GLY A 22 -14.68 -29.58 2.63
C GLY A 22 -13.60 -28.80 3.42
N CYS A 23 -12.94 -29.42 4.40
CA CYS A 23 -11.90 -28.77 5.22
C CYS A 23 -10.46 -29.10 4.81
N ALA A 24 -10.27 -29.96 3.82
CA ALA A 24 -8.95 -30.23 3.26
C ALA A 24 -8.54 -29.21 2.17
N GLY A 25 -8.99 -28.00 2.29
CA GLY A 25 -8.41 -26.86 1.59
C GLY A 25 -6.97 -26.72 2.06
N LEU A 26 -6.13 -27.48 1.43
CA LEU A 26 -4.71 -27.58 1.56
C LEU A 26 -4.09 -26.20 1.63
N THR A 27 -3.85 -25.72 2.82
CA THR A 27 -2.91 -24.65 3.03
C THR A 27 -1.55 -25.19 2.62
N ALA A 28 -1.19 -24.96 1.36
CA ALA A 28 0.14 -25.28 0.91
C ALA A 28 1.11 -24.57 1.85
N LYS A 29 2.00 -25.32 2.47
CA LYS A 29 3.00 -24.72 3.34
C LYS A 29 3.92 -23.84 2.49
N PRO A 30 4.18 -22.59 2.91
CA PRO A 30 5.10 -21.73 2.21
C PRO A 30 6.51 -22.35 2.22
N THR A 31 7.14 -22.35 1.07
CA THR A 31 8.54 -22.75 0.87
C THR A 31 9.18 -21.78 -0.09
N GLU A 32 10.50 -21.65 -0.07
CA GLU A 32 11.22 -20.80 -1.01
C GLU A 32 10.93 -21.14 -2.48
N LYS A 33 10.64 -22.43 -2.77
CA LYS A 33 10.37 -22.89 -4.13
C LYS A 33 8.98 -22.55 -4.64
N ASN A 34 8.00 -22.38 -3.75
CA ASN A 34 6.61 -22.11 -4.14
C ASN A 34 6.16 -20.67 -3.83
N PHE A 35 7.04 -19.87 -3.25
CA PHE A 35 6.77 -18.46 -2.98
C PHE A 35 6.79 -17.65 -4.28
N LYS A 36 5.72 -16.89 -4.49
CA LYS A 36 5.63 -15.87 -5.53
C LYS A 36 5.52 -14.51 -4.86
N ALA A 37 6.37 -13.58 -5.30
CA ALA A 37 6.32 -12.22 -4.79
C ALA A 37 4.94 -11.58 -5.02
N PRO A 38 4.41 -10.83 -4.06
CA PRO A 38 3.16 -10.10 -4.24
C PRO A 38 3.32 -9.05 -5.34
N THR A 39 2.23 -8.81 -6.06
CA THR A 39 2.16 -7.70 -7.00
C THR A 39 1.76 -6.44 -6.25
N VAL A 40 2.52 -5.38 -6.45
CA VAL A 40 2.25 -4.07 -5.85
C VAL A 40 1.94 -3.08 -6.97
N ALA A 41 0.80 -2.43 -6.89
CA ALA A 41 0.38 -1.39 -7.83
C ALA A 41 -0.05 -0.14 -7.08
N LEU A 42 0.40 1.04 -7.52
CA LEU A 42 -0.14 2.30 -7.03
C LEU A 42 -1.54 2.48 -7.63
N SER A 43 -2.55 2.49 -6.79
CA SER A 43 -3.94 2.70 -7.19
C SER A 43 -4.18 4.18 -7.51
N HIS A 44 -3.95 5.02 -6.53
CA HIS A 44 -4.06 6.48 -6.68
C HIS A 44 -3.33 7.20 -5.53
N VAL A 45 -3.25 8.52 -5.67
CA VAL A 45 -2.68 9.42 -4.65
C VAL A 45 -3.74 10.43 -4.27
N GLU A 46 -3.93 10.64 -2.98
CA GLU A 46 -4.86 11.61 -2.44
C GLU A 46 -4.10 12.74 -1.75
N LEU A 47 -4.59 13.96 -1.91
CA LEU A 47 -4.12 15.09 -1.13
C LEU A 47 -4.88 15.12 0.20
N GLU A 48 -4.19 14.81 1.30
CA GLU A 48 -4.79 14.78 2.62
C GLU A 48 -4.79 16.16 3.27
N HIS A 49 -3.68 16.84 3.21
CA HIS A 49 -3.53 18.12 3.86
C HIS A 49 -2.59 19.05 3.09
N TYR A 50 -3.02 20.31 3.00
CA TYR A 50 -2.23 21.37 2.37
C TYR A 50 -2.44 22.68 3.08
N PHE A 51 -1.38 23.22 3.66
CA PHE A 51 -1.44 24.47 4.42
C PHE A 51 -1.47 25.73 3.57
N GLY A 52 -1.23 25.64 2.28
CA GLY A 52 -1.30 26.75 1.34
C GLY A 52 -0.09 27.67 1.34
N TRP A 53 -0.05 28.55 0.33
CA TRP A 53 1.04 29.48 0.10
C TRP A 53 1.17 30.61 1.13
N TRP A 54 0.10 30.93 1.82
CA TRP A 54 0.12 31.97 2.86
C TRP A 54 1.09 31.64 4.00
N PHE A 55 1.42 30.39 4.19
CA PHE A 55 2.41 29.94 5.16
C PHE A 55 3.83 30.41 4.80
N TYR A 56 4.10 30.70 3.53
CA TYR A 56 5.34 31.30 3.05
C TYR A 56 5.37 32.83 3.11
N GLY A 57 4.38 33.43 3.74
CA GLY A 57 4.32 34.86 3.88
C GLY A 57 5.63 35.45 4.39
N LYS A 58 5.92 36.70 4.04
CA LYS A 58 7.16 37.46 4.32
C LYS A 58 7.65 37.43 5.78
N LYS A 59 6.84 36.90 6.71
CA LYS A 59 7.14 36.78 8.14
C LYS A 59 7.83 35.52 8.51
N VAL A 60 7.83 34.45 7.67
CA VAL A 60 8.46 33.19 7.95
C VAL A 60 9.85 33.18 7.35
N LYS A 61 10.85 33.43 8.19
CA LYS A 61 12.25 33.32 7.79
C LYS A 61 12.74 31.93 8.22
N PRO A 62 13.12 31.06 7.28
CA PRO A 62 13.71 29.77 7.63
C PRO A 62 14.95 29.97 8.50
N THR A 63 14.95 29.35 9.67
CA THR A 63 16.11 29.39 10.58
C THR A 63 16.66 27.98 10.68
N LYS A 64 17.91 27.79 10.28
CA LYS A 64 18.59 26.49 10.34
C LYS A 64 18.53 25.91 11.76
N GLY A 65 18.06 24.69 11.85
CA GLY A 65 18.02 23.93 13.12
C GLY A 65 16.85 24.26 14.05
N LYS A 66 15.88 25.08 13.64
CA LYS A 66 14.65 25.31 14.40
C LYS A 66 13.45 24.66 13.76
N ALA A 67 12.78 23.78 14.48
CA ALA A 67 11.47 23.25 14.06
C ALA A 67 10.43 24.39 14.01
N GLY A 68 9.47 24.27 13.11
CA GLY A 68 8.33 25.18 13.00
C GLY A 68 8.50 26.40 12.08
N ASN A 69 9.65 26.52 11.42
CA ASN A 69 9.92 27.64 10.50
C ASN A 69 10.23 27.17 9.06
N ASN A 70 9.73 26.03 8.67
CA ASN A 70 10.35 25.26 7.61
C ASN A 70 9.49 25.03 6.38
N GLY A 71 8.46 25.78 6.19
CA GLY A 71 7.67 25.71 4.98
C GLY A 71 6.24 25.23 5.19
N ALA A 72 5.55 24.98 4.12
CA ALA A 72 4.17 24.50 4.13
C ALA A 72 4.14 22.97 4.01
N PRO A 73 3.71 22.26 5.04
CA PRO A 73 3.52 20.83 4.96
C PRO A 73 2.49 20.47 3.89
N LEU A 74 2.81 19.47 3.12
CA LEU A 74 1.97 18.87 2.10
C LEU A 74 1.91 17.37 2.38
N ASP A 75 0.74 16.89 2.77
CA ASP A 75 0.52 15.49 3.09
C ASP A 75 -0.23 14.79 1.97
N PHE A 76 0.38 13.74 1.43
CA PHE A 76 -0.24 12.85 0.47
C PHE A 76 -0.46 11.47 1.08
N ALA A 77 -1.60 10.89 0.79
CA ALA A 77 -1.83 9.47 0.99
C ALA A 77 -1.62 8.73 -0.33
N PHE A 78 -0.70 7.79 -0.31
CA PHE A 78 -0.44 6.86 -1.41
C PHE A 78 -1.20 5.58 -1.15
N ILE A 79 -2.10 5.23 -2.04
CA ILE A 79 -2.94 4.04 -1.93
C ILE A 79 -2.40 2.97 -2.87
N TYR A 80 -1.93 1.87 -2.29
CA TYR A 80 -1.40 0.74 -3.03
C TYR A 80 -2.33 -0.46 -2.95
N ASP A 81 -2.53 -1.13 -4.06
CA ASP A 81 -3.18 -2.42 -4.14
C ASP A 81 -2.11 -3.51 -4.13
N ILE A 82 -2.14 -4.39 -3.13
CA ILE A 82 -1.17 -5.46 -2.94
C ILE A 82 -1.87 -6.79 -3.09
N THR A 83 -1.53 -7.51 -4.15
CA THR A 83 -2.15 -8.79 -4.50
C THR A 83 -1.25 -9.94 -4.14
N ASN A 84 -1.77 -10.91 -3.39
CA ASN A 84 -1.10 -12.15 -3.08
C ASN A 84 -1.38 -13.21 -4.17
N PRO A 85 -0.40 -13.57 -5.00
CA PRO A 85 -0.58 -14.59 -6.04
C PRO A 85 -0.45 -16.03 -5.52
N ASN A 86 -0.18 -16.20 -4.21
CA ASN A 86 0.02 -17.51 -3.60
C ASN A 86 -1.30 -18.13 -3.17
N ASN A 87 -1.31 -19.43 -3.02
CA ASN A 87 -2.45 -20.21 -2.49
C ASN A 87 -2.44 -20.35 -0.95
N TYR A 88 -1.61 -19.56 -0.28
CA TYR A 88 -1.52 -19.42 1.17
C TYR A 88 -1.44 -17.94 1.55
N PRO A 89 -1.80 -17.57 2.80
CA PRO A 89 -1.71 -16.19 3.25
C PRO A 89 -0.24 -15.74 3.35
N ILE A 90 0.02 -14.48 3.05
CA ILE A 90 1.32 -13.85 3.26
C ILE A 90 1.19 -12.71 4.25
N LEU A 91 2.24 -12.48 5.00
CA LEU A 91 2.38 -11.32 5.87
C LEU A 91 3.19 -10.25 5.13
N LEU A 92 2.61 -9.08 4.96
CA LEU A 92 3.37 -7.88 4.64
C LEU A 92 3.93 -7.34 5.95
N ASP A 93 5.24 -7.27 6.07
CA ASP A 93 5.93 -6.77 7.26
C ASP A 93 6.71 -5.51 6.91
N GLY A 94 5.98 -4.41 6.89
CA GLY A 94 6.48 -3.11 6.49
C GLY A 94 6.48 -2.86 4.98
N PHE A 95 6.52 -1.58 4.62
CA PHE A 95 6.51 -1.12 3.25
C PHE A 95 7.37 0.14 3.10
N SER A 96 8.17 0.21 2.05
CA SER A 96 8.95 1.42 1.78
C SER A 96 9.00 1.72 0.28
N PHE A 97 8.96 3.00 -0.04
CA PHE A 97 9.08 3.49 -1.40
C PHE A 97 9.73 4.87 -1.45
N SER A 98 10.23 5.25 -2.60
CA SER A 98 10.74 6.59 -2.83
C SER A 98 9.79 7.35 -3.72
N VAL A 99 9.58 8.62 -3.39
CA VAL A 99 8.80 9.54 -4.22
C VAL A 99 9.77 10.45 -4.93
N ALA A 100 9.74 10.39 -6.24
CA ALA A 100 10.49 11.29 -7.09
C ALA A 100 9.52 12.08 -7.98
N LEU A 101 9.81 13.34 -8.18
CA LEU A 101 9.14 14.18 -9.14
C LEU A 101 10.16 14.56 -10.21
N GLU A 102 9.92 14.11 -11.42
CA GLU A 102 10.88 14.19 -12.50
C GLU A 102 12.23 13.55 -12.11
N GLU A 103 13.31 14.29 -12.11
CA GLU A 103 14.65 13.83 -11.72
C GLU A 103 14.97 14.07 -10.23
N PHE A 104 14.05 14.71 -9.50
CA PHE A 104 14.26 15.06 -8.11
C PHE A 104 13.68 14.01 -7.16
N ASN A 105 14.55 13.40 -6.37
CA ASN A 105 14.12 12.53 -5.29
C ASN A 105 13.63 13.40 -4.12
N LEU A 106 12.33 13.35 -3.85
CA LEU A 106 11.69 14.21 -2.85
C LEU A 106 11.75 13.61 -1.45
N ASN A 107 11.43 12.33 -1.33
CA ASN A 107 11.36 11.66 -0.04
C ASN A 107 11.43 10.14 -0.19
N ARG A 108 11.92 9.48 0.87
CA ARG A 108 11.78 8.04 1.07
C ARG A 108 10.81 7.82 2.21
N VAL A 109 9.72 7.16 1.91
CA VAL A 109 8.65 6.84 2.84
C VAL A 109 8.84 5.43 3.37
N ILE A 110 8.68 5.25 4.67
CA ILE A 110 8.75 3.96 5.35
C ILE A 110 7.49 3.84 6.19
N SER A 111 6.70 2.81 5.94
CA SER A 111 5.55 2.44 6.75
C SER A 111 5.85 1.14 7.50
N PRO A 112 5.75 1.13 8.82
CA PRO A 112 5.92 -0.08 9.63
C PRO A 112 4.64 -0.93 9.68
N GLU A 113 3.61 -0.58 8.91
CA GLU A 113 2.35 -1.31 8.93
C GLU A 113 2.54 -2.76 8.50
N THR A 114 1.91 -3.64 9.24
CA THR A 114 1.87 -5.07 8.96
C THR A 114 0.45 -5.51 8.66
N MET A 115 0.28 -6.35 7.63
CA MET A 115 -1.04 -6.90 7.29
C MET A 115 -0.94 -8.29 6.70
N TRP A 116 -1.95 -9.13 7.00
CA TRP A 116 -2.12 -10.40 6.34
C TRP A 116 -2.91 -10.24 5.05
N ILE A 117 -2.40 -10.81 3.96
CA ILE A 117 -3.08 -10.82 2.67
C ILE A 117 -3.49 -12.26 2.37
N PRO A 118 -4.82 -12.54 2.31
CA PRO A 118 -5.31 -13.88 2.06
C PRO A 118 -4.90 -14.43 0.68
N PRO A 119 -4.96 -15.74 0.49
CA PRO A 119 -4.60 -16.38 -0.78
C PRO A 119 -5.39 -15.81 -1.96
N GLY A 120 -4.70 -15.41 -3.03
CA GLY A 120 -5.32 -14.92 -4.25
C GLY A 120 -6.14 -13.62 -4.08
N LYS A 121 -5.95 -12.90 -2.97
CA LYS A 121 -6.70 -11.65 -2.70
C LYS A 121 -5.79 -10.44 -2.80
N THR A 122 -6.43 -9.30 -3.00
CA THR A 122 -5.83 -7.98 -2.99
C THR A 122 -6.27 -7.24 -1.74
N ASN A 123 -5.32 -6.71 -0.99
CA ASN A 123 -5.57 -5.78 0.10
C ASN A 123 -5.03 -4.39 -0.28
N GLN A 124 -5.67 -3.38 0.25
CA GLN A 124 -5.26 -2.00 0.05
C GLN A 124 -4.43 -1.52 1.22
N LEU A 125 -3.30 -0.88 0.92
CA LEU A 125 -2.41 -0.24 1.87
C LEU A 125 -2.41 1.27 1.64
N ARG A 126 -2.72 2.04 2.68
CA ARG A 126 -2.69 3.51 2.67
C ARG A 126 -1.45 3.98 3.42
N VAL A 127 -0.57 4.71 2.76
CA VAL A 127 0.67 5.22 3.36
C VAL A 127 0.73 6.73 3.21
N HIS A 128 0.88 7.42 4.33
CA HIS A 128 1.03 8.87 4.38
C HIS A 128 2.48 9.28 4.12
N ALA A 129 2.65 10.33 3.37
CA ALA A 129 3.94 10.91 3.07
C ALA A 129 3.89 12.42 3.19
N LEU A 130 4.61 12.95 4.16
CA LEU A 130 4.70 14.38 4.42
C LEU A 130 5.85 14.98 3.62
N PHE A 131 5.57 16.04 2.88
CA PHE A 131 6.53 16.79 2.09
C PHE A 131 6.57 18.26 2.51
N ASP A 132 7.70 18.91 2.29
CA ASP A 132 7.74 20.36 2.20
C ASP A 132 7.38 20.77 0.77
N VAL A 133 6.43 21.67 0.62
CA VAL A 133 5.99 22.16 -0.71
C VAL A 133 7.14 22.81 -1.51
N ARG A 134 8.12 23.39 -0.86
CA ARG A 134 9.23 24.09 -1.54
C ARG A 134 10.04 23.22 -2.48
N PRO A 135 10.59 22.05 -2.07
CA PRO A 135 11.29 21.17 -3.00
C PRO A 135 10.40 20.68 -4.14
N VAL A 136 9.14 20.36 -3.85
CA VAL A 136 8.17 19.94 -4.88
C VAL A 136 7.99 21.04 -5.93
N GLN A 137 7.79 22.26 -5.49
CA GLN A 137 7.62 23.39 -6.39
C GLN A 137 8.89 23.71 -7.16
N MET A 138 10.04 23.71 -6.49
CA MET A 138 11.32 23.97 -7.14
C MET A 138 11.58 22.98 -8.27
N SER A 139 11.28 21.69 -8.06
CA SER A 139 11.43 20.67 -9.10
C SER A 139 10.54 20.96 -10.32
N LEU A 140 9.30 21.38 -10.11
CA LEU A 140 8.38 21.76 -11.19
C LEU A 140 8.83 23.01 -11.93
N LEU A 141 9.36 24.00 -11.22
CA LEU A 141 9.80 25.26 -11.82
C LEU A 141 11.08 25.08 -12.65
N VAL A 142 12.00 24.27 -12.18
CA VAL A 142 13.24 23.96 -12.93
C VAL A 142 12.91 23.31 -14.27
N LYS A 143 12.00 22.35 -14.29
CA LYS A 143 11.61 21.69 -15.55
C LYS A 143 10.91 22.63 -16.53
N LYS A 144 10.07 23.52 -16.03
CA LYS A 144 9.34 24.46 -16.89
C LYS A 144 10.21 25.64 -17.39
N GLY A 145 11.47 25.70 -16.98
CA GLY A 145 12.34 26.85 -17.32
C GLY A 145 11.91 28.16 -16.70
N CYS A 146 10.95 28.15 -15.79
CA CYS A 146 10.36 29.36 -15.22
C CYS A 146 11.24 30.10 -14.20
N LEU A 147 12.28 29.41 -13.70
CA LEU A 147 13.14 29.99 -12.64
C LEU A 147 14.36 30.74 -13.19
N PHE A 148 14.74 30.47 -14.40
CA PHE A 148 15.96 31.04 -14.97
C PHE A 148 15.68 31.67 -16.32
N GLY A 149 14.70 32.55 -16.35
CA GLY A 149 14.64 33.62 -17.36
C GLY A 149 15.76 34.63 -17.10
N ILE A 150 17.00 34.16 -17.10
CA ILE A 150 18.15 35.03 -17.28
C ILE A 150 18.40 35.02 -18.77
N ASN A 151 17.79 35.97 -19.43
CA ASN A 151 18.27 36.45 -20.72
C ASN A 151 19.43 37.40 -20.47
#